data_626e5e6add84b6fba2c3b250312c70ad
#
_entry.id   626e5e6add84b6fba2c3b250312c70ad
#
_cell.length_a   1.000
_cell.length_b   1.000
_cell.length_c   1.000
_cell.angle_alpha   90.00
_cell.angle_beta   90.00
_cell.angle_gamma   90.00
#
_symmetry.space_group_name_H-M   'P 1'
#
loop_
_entity.id
_entity.type
_entity.pdbx_description
1 polymer ?
#
loop_
_entity_poly.entity_id
_entity_poly.type
_entity_poly.pdbx_seq_one_letter_code
_entity_poly.pdbx_strand_id
1 'polypeptide(L)'
;MGPVVDAHTADRKYIPGKLLTEGKTKKIHQVTNHPDLVVLVAKDDITAGDGAKHDVIPDKGRLATATACNVFRLLKSCGIPVAFIEQDSPTSFVSPSCTMLPYEVVVRREAHGSSLKRNPNYSKGQLFPKAIVEFYLKTKDKNWKGKPLVADDPLMIFKDGDAQIQLFNPAKPLLGAEPFLVLQANEVLANNDEWKIFPAMRRIARDVFLVLEKAWQLEGGTLVDLKVEFGTDTKGNLLLADVVDNDSWRVLENGHYIDKQVYRDGGALSEVAEKYRQVADTTARFQVPAQRIILWRGSATDDTETFSKLLGDLKDMMQVVTCSVHKEPVLGIATLQKMTQEVPDSVMIAFIGRSNGAGPTLSAATTIPVITVPASAKDFPEDVWSSLRTPSAVPVMTVMEPSNAVLAALNILAARNPKLYMRLRGEIENRTINVLPI
;
A
#
# COMPACT_ATOMS: atom_id res chain seq x y z
N MET A 1 -41.08 -29.22 -5.13
CA MET A 1 -39.78 -29.30 -4.43
C MET A 1 -39.40 -27.87 -4.04
N GLY A 2 -39.51 -27.54 -2.75
CA GLY A 2 -39.13 -26.23 -2.22
C GLY A 2 -37.60 -26.07 -2.22
N PRO A 3 -37.09 -24.84 -2.19
CA PRO A 3 -35.64 -24.61 -2.17
C PRO A 3 -35.06 -25.20 -0.89
N VAL A 4 -33.99 -25.98 -1.04
CA VAL A 4 -33.18 -26.49 0.08
C VAL A 4 -32.53 -25.25 0.70
N VAL A 5 -33.01 -24.85 1.88
CA VAL A 5 -32.41 -23.80 2.68
C VAL A 5 -31.18 -24.44 3.36
N ASP A 6 -30.01 -24.02 2.95
CA ASP A 6 -28.74 -24.45 3.50
C ASP A 6 -28.71 -24.14 5.01
N ALA A 7 -28.45 -25.13 5.84
CA ALA A 7 -28.53 -25.04 7.32
C ALA A 7 -27.47 -24.08 7.95
N HIS A 8 -26.63 -23.43 7.14
CA HIS A 8 -25.62 -22.46 7.60
C HIS A 8 -26.07 -20.99 7.56
N THR A 9 -27.34 -20.69 7.25
CA THR A 9 -27.82 -19.31 7.12
C THR A 9 -28.30 -18.66 8.42
N ALA A 10 -28.45 -19.41 9.49
CA ALA A 10 -29.14 -18.91 10.72
C ALA A 10 -28.32 -17.93 11.58
N ASP A 11 -26.98 -17.82 11.41
CA ASP A 11 -26.12 -16.98 12.25
C ASP A 11 -25.29 -15.92 11.47
N ARG A 12 -25.60 -15.69 10.21
CA ARG A 12 -24.86 -14.67 9.43
C ARG A 12 -25.35 -13.26 9.79
N LYS A 13 -24.41 -12.39 10.18
CA LYS A 13 -24.65 -10.95 10.39
C LYS A 13 -25.20 -10.25 9.13
N TYR A 14 -24.73 -10.68 7.95
CA TYR A 14 -25.12 -10.14 6.66
C TYR A 14 -25.72 -11.24 5.78
N ILE A 15 -27.00 -11.12 5.50
CA ILE A 15 -27.73 -12.11 4.68
C ILE A 15 -27.65 -11.68 3.23
N PRO A 16 -27.00 -12.47 2.32
CA PRO A 16 -27.01 -12.23 0.90
C PRO A 16 -28.44 -12.25 0.34
N GLY A 17 -28.84 -11.16 -0.27
CA GLY A 17 -30.15 -11.01 -0.91
C GLY A 17 -30.06 -11.17 -2.43
N LYS A 18 -30.65 -10.23 -3.18
CA LYS A 18 -30.69 -10.25 -4.64
C LYS A 18 -29.29 -10.29 -5.25
N LEU A 19 -29.06 -11.19 -6.20
CA LEU A 19 -27.87 -11.18 -7.05
C LEU A 19 -27.91 -9.93 -7.93
N LEU A 20 -26.87 -9.08 -7.82
CA LEU A 20 -26.70 -7.85 -8.60
C LEU A 20 -25.92 -8.11 -9.88
N THR A 21 -24.82 -8.88 -9.76
CA THR A 21 -23.98 -9.22 -10.90
C THR A 21 -23.20 -10.49 -10.62
N GLU A 22 -22.87 -11.23 -11.70
CA GLU A 22 -21.96 -12.37 -11.66
C GLU A 22 -20.84 -12.17 -12.67
N GLY A 23 -19.61 -12.20 -12.17
CA GLY A 23 -18.38 -12.15 -12.96
C GLY A 23 -17.76 -13.52 -13.15
N LYS A 24 -16.58 -13.55 -13.77
CA LYS A 24 -15.82 -14.78 -14.04
C LYS A 24 -15.44 -15.53 -12.75
N THR A 25 -15.08 -14.79 -11.67
CA THR A 25 -14.53 -15.38 -10.43
C THR A 25 -15.33 -15.04 -9.18
N LYS A 26 -16.39 -14.25 -9.26
CA LYS A 26 -17.17 -13.81 -8.09
C LYS A 26 -18.62 -13.48 -8.43
N LYS A 27 -19.45 -13.50 -7.40
CA LYS A 27 -20.84 -13.03 -7.40
C LYS A 27 -20.99 -11.86 -6.43
N ILE A 28 -21.80 -10.88 -6.77
CA ILE A 28 -22.11 -9.73 -5.93
C ILE A 28 -23.59 -9.74 -5.60
N HIS A 29 -23.90 -9.83 -4.33
CA HIS A 29 -25.25 -9.81 -3.79
C HIS A 29 -25.49 -8.53 -3.01
N GLN A 30 -26.69 -7.96 -3.10
CA GLN A 30 -27.13 -6.96 -2.15
C GLN A 30 -27.30 -7.56 -0.77
N VAL A 31 -26.96 -6.83 0.30
CA VAL A 31 -27.26 -7.28 1.66
C VAL A 31 -28.75 -7.04 1.93
N THR A 32 -29.43 -8.06 2.46
CA THR A 32 -30.86 -7.94 2.83
C THR A 32 -31.02 -6.85 3.91
N ASN A 33 -31.96 -5.93 3.70
CA ASN A 33 -32.24 -4.77 4.56
C ASN A 33 -31.12 -3.71 4.67
N HIS A 34 -30.05 -3.82 3.86
CA HIS A 34 -28.95 -2.85 3.80
C HIS A 34 -28.63 -2.53 2.34
N PRO A 35 -29.38 -1.63 1.68
CA PRO A 35 -29.22 -1.36 0.24
C PRO A 35 -27.88 -0.67 -0.10
N ASP A 36 -27.22 -0.10 0.89
CA ASP A 36 -25.91 0.53 0.82
C ASP A 36 -24.73 -0.46 0.97
N LEU A 37 -25.04 -1.75 1.19
CA LEU A 37 -24.04 -2.81 1.38
C LEU A 37 -24.20 -3.93 0.35
N VAL A 38 -23.06 -4.55 0.01
CA VAL A 38 -23.02 -5.74 -0.85
C VAL A 38 -22.16 -6.82 -0.21
N VAL A 39 -22.47 -8.09 -0.51
CA VAL A 39 -21.61 -9.25 -0.22
C VAL A 39 -20.96 -9.69 -1.51
N LEU A 40 -19.63 -9.74 -1.51
CA LEU A 40 -18.85 -10.33 -2.59
C LEU A 40 -18.56 -11.78 -2.24
N VAL A 41 -19.02 -12.71 -3.06
CA VAL A 41 -18.83 -14.16 -2.89
C VAL A 41 -17.85 -14.64 -3.96
N ALA A 42 -16.70 -15.15 -3.57
CA ALA A 42 -15.70 -15.70 -4.48
C ALA A 42 -16.13 -17.09 -5.00
N LYS A 43 -15.73 -17.39 -6.23
CA LYS A 43 -15.92 -18.67 -6.91
C LYS A 43 -14.57 -19.39 -7.03
N ASP A 44 -14.64 -20.72 -7.22
CA ASP A 44 -13.45 -21.55 -7.45
C ASP A 44 -12.92 -21.48 -8.89
N ASP A 45 -13.59 -20.72 -9.75
CA ASP A 45 -13.20 -20.52 -11.14
C ASP A 45 -11.89 -19.73 -11.27
N ILE A 46 -11.04 -20.14 -12.19
CA ILE A 46 -9.85 -19.42 -12.65
C ILE A 46 -9.87 -19.28 -14.16
N THR A 47 -9.51 -18.11 -14.68
CA THR A 47 -9.52 -17.84 -16.12
C THR A 47 -8.25 -17.12 -16.56
N ALA A 48 -7.83 -17.33 -17.82
CA ALA A 48 -6.77 -16.56 -18.47
C ALA A 48 -7.14 -16.23 -19.92
N GLY A 49 -6.45 -15.24 -20.54
CA GLY A 49 -6.70 -14.82 -21.92
C GLY A 49 -8.14 -14.42 -22.18
N ASP A 50 -8.69 -13.51 -21.36
CA ASP A 50 -10.08 -13.03 -21.41
C ASP A 50 -11.16 -14.12 -21.33
N GLY A 51 -10.80 -15.25 -20.69
CA GLY A 51 -11.69 -16.40 -20.53
C GLY A 51 -11.49 -17.51 -21.55
N ALA A 52 -10.52 -17.37 -22.46
CA ALA A 52 -10.17 -18.42 -23.42
C ALA A 52 -9.67 -19.72 -22.73
N LYS A 53 -9.01 -19.56 -21.57
CA LYS A 53 -8.66 -20.67 -20.66
C LYS A 53 -9.50 -20.53 -19.40
N HIS A 54 -10.19 -21.61 -19.00
CA HIS A 54 -11.05 -21.68 -17.82
C HIS A 54 -10.91 -23.04 -17.15
N ASP A 55 -10.67 -23.03 -15.86
CA ASP A 55 -10.61 -24.21 -15.00
C ASP A 55 -11.29 -23.91 -13.66
N VAL A 56 -11.53 -24.96 -12.86
CA VAL A 56 -12.04 -24.86 -11.48
C VAL A 56 -10.99 -25.46 -10.56
N ILE A 57 -10.57 -24.70 -9.56
CA ILE A 57 -9.61 -25.14 -8.53
C ILE A 57 -10.37 -25.19 -7.20
N PRO A 58 -10.61 -26.39 -6.63
CA PRO A 58 -11.28 -26.52 -5.36
C PRO A 58 -10.63 -25.66 -4.27
N ASP A 59 -11.45 -24.97 -3.47
CA ASP A 59 -11.03 -24.10 -2.37
C ASP A 59 -10.34 -22.77 -2.78
N LYS A 60 -10.19 -22.49 -4.09
CA LYS A 60 -9.62 -21.23 -4.58
C LYS A 60 -10.41 -20.01 -4.08
N GLY A 61 -11.73 -20.09 -4.08
CA GLY A 61 -12.60 -18.99 -3.62
C GLY A 61 -12.34 -18.62 -2.17
N ARG A 62 -12.10 -19.60 -1.30
CA ARG A 62 -11.74 -19.38 0.10
C ARG A 62 -10.37 -18.72 0.24
N LEU A 63 -9.37 -19.20 -0.49
CA LEU A 63 -8.02 -18.66 -0.47
C LEU A 63 -7.96 -17.22 -1.03
N ALA A 64 -8.65 -16.94 -2.13
CA ALA A 64 -8.76 -15.62 -2.70
C ALA A 64 -9.47 -14.63 -1.75
N THR A 65 -10.55 -15.07 -1.09
CA THR A 65 -11.25 -14.27 -0.06
C THR A 65 -10.33 -13.95 1.12
N ALA A 66 -9.61 -14.95 1.64
CA ALA A 66 -8.67 -14.75 2.74
C ALA A 66 -7.59 -13.74 2.36
N THR A 67 -6.98 -13.89 1.18
CA THR A 67 -5.99 -12.94 0.65
C THR A 67 -6.55 -11.52 0.54
N ALA A 68 -7.69 -11.34 -0.11
CA ALA A 68 -8.31 -10.02 -0.27
C ALA A 68 -8.64 -9.36 1.08
N CYS A 69 -9.20 -10.12 2.03
CA CYS A 69 -9.52 -9.62 3.37
C CYS A 69 -8.26 -9.21 4.15
N ASN A 70 -7.18 -9.99 4.09
CA ASN A 70 -5.91 -9.68 4.74
C ASN A 70 -5.31 -8.39 4.16
N VAL A 71 -5.29 -8.27 2.86
CA VAL A 71 -4.82 -7.07 2.14
C VAL A 71 -5.65 -5.85 2.52
N PHE A 72 -6.97 -5.93 2.50
CA PHE A 72 -7.83 -4.80 2.85
C PHE A 72 -7.69 -4.38 4.32
N ARG A 73 -7.50 -5.32 5.25
CA ARG A 73 -7.21 -5.01 6.67
C ARG A 73 -5.92 -4.20 6.80
N LEU A 74 -4.84 -4.64 6.13
CA LEU A 74 -3.58 -3.89 6.10
C LEU A 74 -3.77 -2.50 5.51
N LEU A 75 -4.37 -2.38 4.32
CA LEU A 75 -4.58 -1.10 3.64
C LEU A 75 -5.40 -0.13 4.50
N LYS A 76 -6.48 -0.62 5.12
CA LYS A 76 -7.31 0.16 6.05
C LYS A 76 -6.52 0.65 7.27
N SER A 77 -5.65 -0.19 7.84
CA SER A 77 -4.76 0.21 8.96
C SER A 77 -3.71 1.25 8.54
N CYS A 78 -3.35 1.29 7.25
CA CYS A 78 -2.49 2.33 6.68
C CYS A 78 -3.24 3.63 6.33
N GLY A 79 -4.57 3.67 6.46
CA GLY A 79 -5.39 4.83 6.14
C GLY A 79 -5.81 4.93 4.67
N ILE A 80 -5.68 3.86 3.90
CA ILE A 80 -6.16 3.81 2.51
C ILE A 80 -7.68 3.65 2.49
N PRO A 81 -8.42 4.45 1.70
CA PRO A 81 -9.86 4.31 1.55
C PRO A 81 -10.20 3.06 0.73
N VAL A 82 -10.73 2.04 1.37
CA VAL A 82 -11.05 0.73 0.78
C VAL A 82 -12.52 0.40 0.89
N ALA A 83 -13.08 -0.23 -0.12
CA ALA A 83 -14.45 -0.77 -0.12
C ALA A 83 -14.48 -2.13 0.61
N PHE A 84 -14.20 -2.12 1.90
CA PHE A 84 -14.15 -3.31 2.74
C PHE A 84 -14.62 -3.00 4.16
N ILE A 85 -15.58 -3.78 4.65
CA ILE A 85 -16.07 -3.72 6.03
C ILE A 85 -15.43 -4.82 6.85
N GLU A 86 -15.80 -6.06 6.58
CA GLU A 86 -15.29 -7.24 7.26
C GLU A 86 -15.52 -8.51 6.42
N GLN A 87 -14.82 -9.58 6.75
CA GLN A 87 -15.07 -10.91 6.20
C GLN A 87 -16.33 -11.50 6.82
N ASP A 88 -17.25 -11.98 5.97
CA ASP A 88 -18.55 -12.51 6.39
C ASP A 88 -18.56 -14.05 6.49
N SER A 89 -17.85 -14.70 5.56
CA SER A 89 -17.69 -16.16 5.56
C SER A 89 -16.30 -16.54 4.99
N PRO A 90 -15.95 -17.83 5.00
CA PRO A 90 -14.70 -18.27 4.37
C PRO A 90 -14.56 -17.86 2.90
N THR A 91 -15.66 -17.69 2.18
CA THR A 91 -15.69 -17.37 0.74
C THR A 91 -16.31 -16.01 0.43
N SER A 92 -16.61 -15.18 1.44
CA SER A 92 -17.25 -13.89 1.20
C SER A 92 -16.79 -12.79 2.16
N PHE A 93 -16.93 -11.53 1.72
CA PHE A 93 -16.76 -10.36 2.55
C PHE A 93 -17.80 -9.29 2.20
N VAL A 94 -18.03 -8.38 3.15
CA VAL A 94 -18.96 -7.26 3.03
C VAL A 94 -18.24 -5.98 2.63
N SER A 95 -18.84 -5.24 1.73
CA SER A 95 -18.35 -3.99 1.17
C SER A 95 -19.46 -2.94 1.12
N PRO A 96 -19.15 -1.64 1.21
CA PRO A 96 -20.07 -0.61 0.75
C PRO A 96 -20.45 -0.84 -0.71
N SER A 97 -21.71 -0.60 -1.05
CA SER A 97 -22.15 -0.60 -2.44
C SER A 97 -21.48 0.54 -3.19
N CYS A 98 -20.77 0.24 -4.27
CA CYS A 98 -20.03 1.22 -5.06
C CYS A 98 -20.52 1.25 -6.50
N THR A 99 -20.64 2.44 -7.06
CA THR A 99 -20.67 2.63 -8.51
C THR A 99 -19.25 2.51 -9.03
N MET A 100 -18.97 1.42 -9.75
CA MET A 100 -17.62 1.16 -10.28
C MET A 100 -17.25 2.15 -11.38
N LEU A 101 -16.04 2.66 -11.31
CA LEU A 101 -15.46 3.49 -12.36
C LEU A 101 -14.92 2.59 -13.48
N PRO A 102 -15.06 2.99 -14.75
CA PRO A 102 -14.65 2.15 -15.89
C PRO A 102 -13.15 2.19 -16.17
N TYR A 103 -12.33 2.15 -15.12
CA TYR A 103 -10.87 2.26 -15.23
C TYR A 103 -10.18 1.12 -14.49
N GLU A 104 -9.16 0.53 -15.15
CA GLU A 104 -8.16 -0.26 -14.46
C GLU A 104 -6.90 0.59 -14.27
N VAL A 105 -6.36 0.61 -13.06
CA VAL A 105 -5.12 1.34 -12.74
C VAL A 105 -4.04 0.33 -12.42
N VAL A 106 -2.95 0.36 -13.19
CA VAL A 106 -1.82 -0.56 -13.02
C VAL A 106 -0.61 0.21 -12.53
N VAL A 107 -0.03 -0.25 -11.43
CA VAL A 107 1.21 0.30 -10.88
C VAL A 107 2.33 -0.70 -11.07
N ARG A 108 3.50 -0.23 -11.56
CA ARG A 108 4.64 -1.11 -11.88
C ARG A 108 5.93 -0.61 -11.25
N ARG A 109 6.62 -1.51 -10.56
CA ARG A 109 8.00 -1.32 -10.10
C ARG A 109 9.00 -1.92 -11.07
N GLU A 110 8.61 -2.99 -11.79
CA GLU A 110 9.47 -3.68 -12.74
C GLU A 110 8.79 -3.87 -14.10
N ALA A 111 9.59 -4.01 -15.15
CA ALA A 111 9.11 -4.28 -16.50
C ALA A 111 8.80 -5.77 -16.68
N HIS A 112 7.50 -6.13 -16.64
CA HIS A 112 6.99 -7.47 -16.88
C HIS A 112 5.74 -7.47 -17.76
N GLY A 113 5.41 -8.62 -18.34
CA GLY A 113 4.17 -8.86 -19.08
C GLY A 113 3.95 -7.86 -20.22
N SER A 114 2.79 -7.19 -20.24
CA SER A 114 2.41 -6.28 -21.34
C SER A 114 3.28 -5.03 -21.46
N SER A 115 3.97 -4.60 -20.41
CA SER A 115 4.88 -3.47 -20.49
C SER A 115 6.06 -3.71 -21.43
N LEU A 116 6.56 -4.95 -21.51
CA LEU A 116 7.63 -5.35 -22.44
C LEU A 116 7.17 -5.29 -23.91
N LYS A 117 5.89 -5.61 -24.18
CA LYS A 117 5.31 -5.51 -25.52
C LYS A 117 5.19 -4.06 -25.98
N ARG A 118 4.82 -3.15 -25.05
CA ARG A 118 4.69 -1.73 -25.33
C ARG A 118 6.03 -1.00 -25.43
N ASN A 119 7.02 -1.48 -24.70
CA ASN A 119 8.36 -0.86 -24.66
C ASN A 119 9.42 -1.94 -24.91
N PRO A 120 9.69 -2.27 -26.18
CA PRO A 120 10.64 -3.33 -26.54
C PRO A 120 12.08 -3.08 -26.06
N ASN A 121 12.41 -1.83 -25.71
CA ASN A 121 13.71 -1.46 -25.16
C ASN A 121 13.87 -1.81 -23.67
N TYR A 122 12.81 -2.21 -22.99
CA TYR A 122 12.91 -2.64 -21.60
C TYR A 122 13.36 -4.11 -21.52
N SER A 123 14.25 -4.38 -20.59
CA SER A 123 14.59 -5.76 -20.22
C SER A 123 13.59 -6.28 -19.18
N LYS A 124 13.27 -7.58 -19.22
CA LYS A 124 12.45 -8.21 -18.18
C LYS A 124 13.13 -8.04 -16.81
N GLY A 125 12.37 -7.59 -15.82
CA GLY A 125 12.88 -7.28 -14.49
C GLY A 125 13.59 -5.93 -14.36
N GLN A 126 13.57 -5.09 -15.41
CA GLN A 126 14.11 -3.73 -15.30
C GLN A 126 13.35 -2.93 -14.26
N LEU A 127 14.09 -2.43 -13.25
CA LEU A 127 13.54 -1.60 -12.17
C LEU A 127 13.25 -0.18 -12.62
N PHE A 128 12.14 0.36 -12.15
CA PHE A 128 11.80 1.77 -12.29
C PHE A 128 12.04 2.49 -10.95
N PRO A 129 12.88 3.54 -10.91
CA PRO A 129 13.18 4.29 -9.67
C PRO A 129 11.95 4.95 -9.05
N LYS A 130 10.97 5.27 -9.89
CA LYS A 130 9.62 5.72 -9.52
C LYS A 130 8.61 4.75 -10.09
N ALA A 131 7.64 4.32 -9.27
CA ALA A 131 6.59 3.44 -9.74
C ALA A 131 5.78 4.11 -10.88
N ILE A 132 5.64 3.39 -11.99
CA ILE A 132 4.84 3.83 -13.14
C ILE A 132 3.38 3.55 -12.84
N VAL A 133 2.51 4.55 -13.06
CA VAL A 133 1.06 4.39 -12.92
C VAL A 133 0.42 4.55 -14.29
N GLU A 134 -0.22 3.48 -14.76
CA GLU A 134 -0.90 3.39 -16.06
C GLU A 134 -2.41 3.27 -15.85
N PHE A 135 -3.19 3.91 -16.72
CA PHE A 135 -4.64 3.80 -16.75
C PHE A 135 -5.08 3.06 -18.00
N TYR A 136 -6.08 2.20 -17.84
CA TYR A 136 -6.74 1.50 -18.94
C TYR A 136 -8.24 1.76 -18.86
N LEU A 137 -8.85 2.06 -20.00
CA LEU A 137 -10.30 2.22 -20.11
C LEU A 137 -10.92 0.83 -20.23
N LYS A 138 -11.76 0.42 -19.27
CA LYS A 138 -12.48 -0.87 -19.34
C LYS A 138 -13.51 -0.82 -20.44
N THR A 139 -13.33 -1.68 -21.43
CA THR A 139 -14.23 -1.78 -22.58
C THR A 139 -14.61 -3.22 -22.84
N LYS A 140 -15.59 -3.44 -23.69
CA LYS A 140 -16.05 -4.75 -24.09
C LYS A 140 -16.43 -4.73 -25.57
N ASP A 141 -16.11 -5.83 -26.26
CA ASP A 141 -16.46 -6.01 -27.67
C ASP A 141 -15.90 -4.88 -28.57
N LYS A 142 -14.75 -4.33 -28.21
CA LYS A 142 -14.07 -3.22 -28.90
C LYS A 142 -15.03 -2.03 -29.15
N ASN A 143 -15.78 -1.68 -28.13
CA ASN A 143 -16.74 -0.58 -28.20
C ASN A 143 -16.68 0.29 -26.94
N TRP A 144 -16.80 1.59 -27.13
CA TRP A 144 -16.95 2.56 -26.06
C TRP A 144 -18.03 3.58 -26.42
N LYS A 145 -19.17 3.51 -25.71
CA LYS A 145 -20.33 4.42 -25.92
C LYS A 145 -20.70 4.55 -27.41
N GLY A 146 -20.72 3.43 -28.15
CA GLY A 146 -21.04 3.41 -29.59
C GLY A 146 -19.86 3.72 -30.53
N LYS A 147 -18.68 4.09 -30.02
CA LYS A 147 -17.47 4.31 -30.80
C LYS A 147 -16.70 2.97 -30.95
N PRO A 148 -16.40 2.52 -32.18
CA PRO A 148 -15.60 1.32 -32.38
C PRO A 148 -14.14 1.57 -31.97
N LEU A 149 -13.53 0.57 -31.29
CA LEU A 149 -12.14 0.60 -30.83
C LEU A 149 -11.31 -0.44 -31.61
N VAL A 150 -10.00 -0.22 -31.68
CA VAL A 150 -9.04 -1.15 -32.28
C VAL A 150 -8.77 -2.34 -31.36
N ALA A 151 -8.80 -2.11 -30.04
CA ALA A 151 -8.57 -3.10 -29.02
C ALA A 151 -9.45 -2.82 -27.80
N ASP A 152 -9.77 -3.87 -27.03
CA ASP A 152 -10.35 -3.70 -25.70
C ASP A 152 -9.30 -3.21 -24.70
N ASP A 153 -9.78 -2.62 -23.63
CA ASP A 153 -9.01 -2.10 -22.51
C ASP A 153 -7.79 -1.25 -22.96
N PRO A 154 -8.00 -0.22 -23.83
CA PRO A 154 -6.93 0.60 -24.34
C PRO A 154 -6.18 1.34 -23.23
N LEU A 155 -4.85 1.49 -23.43
CA LEU A 155 -4.03 2.35 -22.59
C LEU A 155 -4.44 3.82 -22.77
N MET A 156 -4.65 4.51 -21.66
CA MET A 156 -5.01 5.93 -21.61
C MET A 156 -3.75 6.77 -21.34
N ILE A 157 -3.44 7.71 -22.21
CA ILE A 157 -2.42 8.74 -21.99
C ILE A 157 -3.11 10.09 -21.87
N PHE A 158 -2.86 10.78 -20.78
CA PHE A 158 -3.44 12.09 -20.48
C PHE A 158 -2.55 13.21 -21.00
N LYS A 159 -3.15 14.19 -21.66
CA LYS A 159 -2.50 15.39 -22.19
C LYS A 159 -3.25 16.64 -21.71
N ASP A 160 -2.59 17.78 -21.82
CA ASP A 160 -3.17 19.12 -21.56
C ASP A 160 -3.83 19.22 -20.17
N GLY A 161 -3.13 18.77 -19.14
CA GLY A 161 -3.63 18.78 -17.76
C GLY A 161 -4.84 17.86 -17.55
N ASP A 162 -4.82 16.69 -18.21
CA ASP A 162 -5.86 15.66 -18.19
C ASP A 162 -7.17 16.05 -18.96
N ALA A 163 -7.16 17.16 -19.73
CA ALA A 163 -8.31 17.57 -20.54
C ALA A 163 -8.50 16.72 -21.80
N GLN A 164 -7.45 16.12 -22.31
CA GLN A 164 -7.44 15.25 -23.48
C GLN A 164 -6.93 13.85 -23.11
N ILE A 165 -7.59 12.82 -23.61
CA ILE A 165 -7.27 11.41 -23.38
C ILE A 165 -6.98 10.74 -24.71
N GLN A 166 -5.76 10.24 -24.87
CA GLN A 166 -5.29 9.50 -26.03
C GLN A 166 -5.36 7.99 -25.74
N LEU A 167 -5.99 7.22 -26.64
CA LEU A 167 -6.14 5.78 -26.51
C LEU A 167 -5.17 5.04 -27.43
N PHE A 168 -4.39 4.13 -26.83
CA PHE A 168 -3.40 3.31 -27.51
C PHE A 168 -3.70 1.82 -27.38
N ASN A 169 -3.30 1.04 -28.38
CA ASN A 169 -3.40 -0.42 -28.31
C ASN A 169 -2.44 -0.97 -27.24
N PRO A 170 -2.94 -1.63 -26.18
CA PRO A 170 -2.11 -2.08 -25.06
C PRO A 170 -1.14 -3.23 -25.41
N ALA A 171 -1.34 -3.87 -26.57
CA ALA A 171 -0.53 -5.01 -27.01
C ALA A 171 0.55 -4.63 -28.04
N LYS A 172 0.66 -3.35 -28.43
CA LYS A 172 1.62 -2.87 -29.46
C LYS A 172 2.66 -1.92 -28.86
N PRO A 173 3.83 -1.78 -29.50
CA PRO A 173 4.82 -0.78 -29.12
C PRO A 173 4.24 0.62 -29.07
N LEU A 174 4.62 1.38 -28.04
CA LEU A 174 4.14 2.75 -27.81
C LEU A 174 5.07 3.78 -28.47
N LEU A 175 6.37 3.49 -28.56
CA LEU A 175 7.35 4.40 -29.17
C LEU A 175 7.02 4.59 -30.65
N GLY A 176 6.82 5.85 -31.06
CA GLY A 176 6.45 6.21 -32.42
C GLY A 176 5.01 5.85 -32.81
N ALA A 177 4.18 5.37 -31.86
CA ALA A 177 2.80 5.06 -32.12
C ALA A 177 1.91 6.32 -32.06
N GLU A 178 0.96 6.41 -33.01
CA GLU A 178 -0.12 7.39 -32.93
C GLU A 178 -1.30 6.79 -32.15
N PRO A 179 -2.04 7.61 -31.37
CA PRO A 179 -3.25 7.17 -30.71
C PRO A 179 -4.28 6.77 -31.77
N PHE A 180 -4.95 5.64 -31.59
CA PHE A 180 -6.01 5.25 -32.54
C PHE A 180 -7.32 6.01 -32.30
N LEU A 181 -7.47 6.65 -31.14
CA LEU A 181 -8.61 7.51 -30.82
C LEU A 181 -8.14 8.58 -29.82
N VAL A 182 -8.58 9.81 -30.06
CA VAL A 182 -8.38 10.94 -29.14
C VAL A 182 -9.75 11.41 -28.67
N LEU A 183 -9.93 11.49 -27.37
CA LEU A 183 -11.18 11.90 -26.74
C LEU A 183 -10.93 13.13 -25.87
N GLN A 184 -11.92 14.02 -25.82
CA GLN A 184 -11.93 15.02 -24.75
C GLN A 184 -12.37 14.35 -23.43
N ALA A 185 -11.93 14.86 -22.29
CA ALA A 185 -12.22 14.27 -21.01
C ALA A 185 -13.73 14.06 -20.78
N ASN A 186 -14.57 15.03 -21.19
CA ASN A 186 -16.02 14.95 -21.07
C ASN A 186 -16.68 13.85 -21.93
N GLU A 187 -16.00 13.30 -22.92
CA GLU A 187 -16.49 12.16 -23.72
C GLU A 187 -16.24 10.82 -23.02
N VAL A 188 -15.21 10.76 -22.17
CA VAL A 188 -14.85 9.55 -21.41
C VAL A 188 -15.60 9.51 -20.10
N LEU A 189 -15.69 10.63 -19.42
CA LEU A 189 -16.22 10.77 -18.08
C LEU A 189 -17.75 10.64 -18.03
N ALA A 190 -18.25 10.14 -16.90
CA ALA A 190 -19.69 10.07 -16.64
C ALA A 190 -20.28 11.46 -16.31
N ASN A 191 -19.47 12.34 -15.73
CA ASN A 191 -19.83 13.73 -15.40
C ASN A 191 -18.61 14.65 -15.48
N ASN A 192 -18.84 15.97 -15.50
CA ASN A 192 -17.78 16.97 -15.69
C ASN A 192 -16.76 17.05 -14.53
N ASP A 193 -17.06 16.48 -13.37
CA ASP A 193 -16.17 16.52 -12.20
C ASP A 193 -15.31 15.25 -12.06
N GLU A 194 -15.59 14.22 -12.84
CA GLU A 194 -14.89 12.92 -12.73
C GLU A 194 -13.39 13.04 -13.05
N TRP A 195 -12.97 13.97 -13.91
CA TRP A 195 -11.56 14.20 -14.20
C TRP A 195 -10.76 14.59 -12.95
N LYS A 196 -11.37 15.19 -11.94
CA LYS A 196 -10.76 15.56 -10.67
C LYS A 196 -10.34 14.34 -9.86
N ILE A 197 -10.93 13.18 -10.11
CA ILE A 197 -10.60 11.94 -9.38
C ILE A 197 -9.40 11.18 -9.95
N PHE A 198 -8.97 11.45 -11.21
CA PHE A 198 -7.78 10.82 -11.77
C PHE A 198 -6.51 11.07 -10.94
N PRO A 199 -6.19 12.30 -10.50
CA PRO A 199 -5.08 12.53 -9.58
C PRO A 199 -5.22 11.77 -8.26
N ALA A 200 -6.44 11.67 -7.71
CA ALA A 200 -6.70 10.90 -6.49
C ALA A 200 -6.52 9.41 -6.71
N MET A 201 -7.06 8.83 -7.80
CA MET A 201 -6.84 7.42 -8.16
C MET A 201 -5.35 7.12 -8.35
N ARG A 202 -4.62 7.99 -9.07
CA ARG A 202 -3.16 7.84 -9.29
C ARG A 202 -2.40 7.80 -7.98
N ARG A 203 -2.72 8.71 -7.05
CA ARG A 203 -2.12 8.76 -5.71
C ARG A 203 -2.48 7.51 -4.90
N ILE A 204 -3.76 7.17 -4.78
CA ILE A 204 -4.21 6.02 -3.99
C ILE A 204 -3.63 4.71 -4.55
N ALA A 205 -3.64 4.50 -5.87
CA ALA A 205 -3.07 3.31 -6.49
C ALA A 205 -1.58 3.15 -6.18
N ARG A 206 -0.81 4.26 -6.26
CA ARG A 206 0.61 4.25 -5.88
C ARG A 206 0.78 3.96 -4.38
N ASP A 207 -0.02 4.58 -3.52
CA ASP A 207 0.06 4.39 -2.07
C ASP A 207 -0.27 2.94 -1.70
N VAL A 208 -1.30 2.33 -2.32
CA VAL A 208 -1.62 0.90 -2.21
C VAL A 208 -0.43 0.03 -2.62
N PHE A 209 0.17 0.35 -3.78
CA PHE A 209 1.34 -0.39 -4.27
C PHE A 209 2.50 -0.32 -3.26
N LEU A 210 2.83 0.86 -2.74
CA LEU A 210 3.94 1.05 -1.81
C LEU A 210 3.71 0.33 -0.48
N VAL A 211 2.47 0.31 0.04
CA VAL A 211 2.12 -0.49 1.23
C VAL A 211 2.39 -1.97 0.97
N LEU A 212 1.88 -2.49 -0.15
CA LEU A 212 2.01 -3.90 -0.49
C LEU A 212 3.43 -4.29 -0.90
N GLU A 213 4.16 -3.41 -1.60
CA GLU A 213 5.60 -3.58 -1.91
C GLU A 213 6.39 -3.84 -0.64
N LYS A 214 6.15 -3.03 0.40
CA LYS A 214 6.84 -3.20 1.69
C LYS A 214 6.37 -4.43 2.44
N ALA A 215 5.07 -4.71 2.46
CA ALA A 215 4.52 -5.89 3.13
C ALA A 215 5.08 -7.18 2.52
N TRP A 216 5.11 -7.29 1.18
CA TRP A 216 5.73 -8.42 0.49
C TRP A 216 7.23 -8.52 0.76
N GLN A 217 7.96 -7.38 0.73
CA GLN A 217 9.39 -7.37 1.03
C GLN A 217 9.71 -7.94 2.42
N LEU A 218 8.89 -7.63 3.41
CA LEU A 218 9.06 -8.13 4.78
C LEU A 218 8.87 -9.64 4.89
N GLU A 219 8.10 -10.22 3.97
CA GLU A 219 7.83 -11.67 3.88
C GLU A 219 8.70 -12.38 2.82
N GLY A 220 9.73 -11.71 2.30
CA GLY A 220 10.66 -12.28 1.32
C GLY A 220 10.16 -12.26 -0.13
N GLY A 221 9.00 -11.66 -0.39
CA GLY A 221 8.44 -11.50 -1.74
C GLY A 221 8.83 -10.18 -2.40
N THR A 222 8.80 -10.14 -3.72
CA THR A 222 8.98 -8.93 -4.53
C THR A 222 7.71 -8.64 -5.31
N LEU A 223 7.02 -7.54 -4.98
CA LEU A 223 5.86 -7.07 -5.73
C LEU A 223 6.32 -6.36 -6.99
N VAL A 224 6.04 -6.94 -8.14
CA VAL A 224 6.45 -6.46 -9.48
C VAL A 224 5.50 -5.40 -10.00
N ASP A 225 4.23 -5.74 -10.07
CA ASP A 225 3.15 -4.85 -10.49
C ASP A 225 1.83 -5.22 -9.80
N LEU A 226 0.89 -4.28 -9.83
CA LEU A 226 -0.42 -4.39 -9.21
C LEU A 226 -1.45 -3.70 -10.08
N LYS A 227 -2.58 -4.37 -10.31
CA LYS A 227 -3.79 -3.80 -10.92
C LYS A 227 -4.84 -3.55 -9.83
N VAL A 228 -5.45 -2.38 -9.84
CA VAL A 228 -6.52 -1.99 -8.93
C VAL A 228 -7.67 -1.32 -9.68
N GLU A 229 -8.85 -1.39 -9.08
CA GLU A 229 -10.06 -0.76 -9.58
C GLU A 229 -10.67 0.14 -8.50
N PHE A 230 -11.46 1.10 -8.91
CA PHE A 230 -12.06 2.09 -8.03
C PHE A 230 -13.57 2.19 -8.24
N GLY A 231 -14.25 2.59 -7.19
CA GLY A 231 -15.66 2.94 -7.24
C GLY A 231 -15.95 4.10 -6.30
N THR A 232 -17.13 4.67 -6.44
CA THR A 232 -17.66 5.69 -5.53
C THR A 232 -18.80 5.09 -4.72
N ASP A 233 -18.76 5.28 -3.40
CA ASP A 233 -19.86 4.88 -2.53
C ASP A 233 -21.09 5.77 -2.70
N THR A 234 -22.18 5.49 -1.98
CA THR A 234 -23.42 6.25 -2.02
C THR A 234 -23.28 7.70 -1.53
N LYS A 235 -22.16 8.04 -0.88
CA LYS A 235 -21.82 9.39 -0.40
C LYS A 235 -20.88 10.13 -1.35
N GLY A 236 -20.47 9.48 -2.46
CA GLY A 236 -19.52 10.03 -3.41
C GLY A 236 -18.05 9.88 -3.01
N ASN A 237 -17.73 9.14 -1.97
CA ASN A 237 -16.34 8.89 -1.59
C ASN A 237 -15.68 7.92 -2.57
N LEU A 238 -14.47 8.27 -3.05
CA LEU A 238 -13.65 7.40 -3.88
C LEU A 238 -13.01 6.31 -3.02
N LEU A 239 -13.27 5.06 -3.35
CA LEU A 239 -12.76 3.89 -2.65
C LEU A 239 -11.99 2.97 -3.61
N LEU A 240 -10.90 2.38 -3.11
CA LEU A 240 -10.31 1.18 -3.72
C LEU A 240 -11.34 0.06 -3.61
N ALA A 241 -11.82 -0.42 -4.73
CA ALA A 241 -12.91 -1.39 -4.81
C ALA A 241 -12.46 -2.68 -5.54
N ASP A 242 -13.41 -3.58 -5.78
CA ASP A 242 -13.16 -4.91 -6.28
C ASP A 242 -12.32 -5.77 -5.30
N VAL A 243 -11.48 -6.66 -5.78
CA VAL A 243 -10.58 -7.51 -4.95
C VAL A 243 -9.13 -7.21 -5.26
N VAL A 244 -8.28 -7.37 -4.24
CA VAL A 244 -6.83 -7.38 -4.41
C VAL A 244 -6.32 -8.74 -3.91
N ASP A 245 -6.05 -9.63 -4.86
CA ASP A 245 -5.66 -11.02 -4.63
C ASP A 245 -4.65 -11.51 -5.68
N ASN A 246 -4.46 -12.81 -5.80
CA ASN A 246 -3.53 -13.44 -6.75
C ASN A 246 -3.80 -13.06 -8.22
N ASP A 247 -5.00 -12.60 -8.54
CA ASP A 247 -5.37 -12.18 -9.89
C ASP A 247 -4.97 -10.72 -10.19
N SER A 248 -4.68 -9.96 -9.13
CA SER A 248 -4.47 -8.50 -9.18
C SER A 248 -3.01 -8.09 -9.32
N TRP A 249 -2.06 -8.97 -9.01
CA TRP A 249 -0.63 -8.64 -8.96
C TRP A 249 0.26 -9.67 -9.63
N ARG A 250 1.56 -9.31 -9.74
CA ARG A 250 2.67 -10.23 -9.90
C ARG A 250 3.59 -10.12 -8.71
N VAL A 251 3.87 -11.26 -8.10
CA VAL A 251 4.80 -11.37 -6.97
C VAL A 251 5.82 -12.46 -7.27
N LEU A 252 7.08 -12.14 -7.03
CA LEU A 252 8.19 -13.08 -7.14
C LEU A 252 8.68 -13.48 -5.75
N GLU A 253 8.96 -14.76 -5.58
CA GLU A 253 9.72 -15.30 -4.46
C GLU A 253 10.89 -16.11 -5.03
N ASN A 254 12.11 -15.78 -4.63
CA ASN A 254 13.34 -16.37 -5.20
C ASN A 254 13.38 -16.35 -6.75
N GLY A 255 12.85 -15.27 -7.36
CA GLY A 255 12.81 -15.09 -8.81
C GLY A 255 11.69 -15.84 -9.55
N HIS A 256 10.82 -16.57 -8.83
CA HIS A 256 9.70 -17.32 -9.41
C HIS A 256 8.36 -16.70 -9.03
N TYR A 257 7.41 -16.68 -9.98
CA TYR A 257 6.05 -16.20 -9.71
C TYR A 257 5.32 -17.11 -8.71
N ILE A 258 4.62 -16.49 -7.76
CA ILE A 258 3.77 -17.17 -6.78
C ILE A 258 2.29 -16.79 -6.89
N ASP A 259 1.93 -16.12 -7.97
CA ASP A 259 0.59 -15.61 -8.28
C ASP A 259 -0.02 -16.34 -9.50
N LYS A 260 -1.11 -15.81 -10.04
CA LYS A 260 -1.82 -16.32 -11.21
C LYS A 260 -0.93 -16.45 -12.48
N GLN A 261 0.26 -15.84 -12.51
CA GLN A 261 1.17 -15.99 -13.66
C GLN A 261 1.54 -17.46 -13.89
N VAL A 262 1.67 -18.25 -12.81
CA VAL A 262 1.91 -19.72 -12.92
C VAL A 262 0.82 -20.39 -13.77
N TYR A 263 -0.46 -20.03 -13.57
CA TYR A 263 -1.57 -20.54 -14.38
C TYR A 263 -1.50 -20.06 -15.84
N ARG A 264 -1.14 -18.79 -16.05
CA ARG A 264 -0.98 -18.20 -17.39
C ARG A 264 0.15 -18.88 -18.18
N ASP A 265 1.21 -19.27 -17.48
CA ASP A 265 2.38 -19.95 -18.06
C ASP A 265 2.18 -21.46 -18.25
N GLY A 266 1.01 -21.98 -17.88
CA GLY A 266 0.63 -23.39 -18.12
C GLY A 266 0.99 -24.35 -17.00
N GLY A 267 1.28 -23.84 -15.79
CA GLY A 267 1.52 -24.67 -14.60
C GLY A 267 0.35 -25.59 -14.27
N ALA A 268 0.62 -26.72 -13.61
CA ALA A 268 -0.39 -27.66 -13.18
C ALA A 268 -1.37 -27.04 -12.18
N LEU A 269 -2.65 -27.41 -12.21
CA LEU A 269 -3.67 -26.85 -11.30
C LEU A 269 -3.34 -27.09 -9.82
N SER A 270 -2.69 -28.21 -9.48
CA SER A 270 -2.22 -28.48 -8.11
C SER A 270 -1.13 -27.50 -7.67
N GLU A 271 -0.20 -27.14 -8.55
CA GLU A 271 0.82 -26.13 -8.29
C GLU A 271 0.19 -24.75 -8.11
N VAL A 272 -0.77 -24.40 -8.98
CA VAL A 272 -1.50 -23.12 -8.86
C VAL A 272 -2.24 -23.05 -7.53
N ALA A 273 -2.94 -24.13 -7.12
CA ALA A 273 -3.63 -24.21 -5.83
C ALA A 273 -2.67 -23.99 -4.64
N GLU A 274 -1.47 -24.58 -4.72
CA GLU A 274 -0.44 -24.40 -3.68
C GLU A 274 0.05 -22.95 -3.61
N LYS A 275 0.21 -22.28 -4.76
CA LYS A 275 0.57 -20.85 -4.78
C LYS A 275 -0.52 -19.96 -4.17
N TYR A 276 -1.81 -20.25 -4.43
CA TYR A 276 -2.90 -19.53 -3.78
C TYR A 276 -2.89 -19.72 -2.26
N ARG A 277 -2.59 -20.93 -1.77
CA ARG A 277 -2.44 -21.20 -0.34
C ARG A 277 -1.25 -20.44 0.24
N GLN A 278 -0.08 -20.53 -0.39
CA GLN A 278 1.13 -19.81 0.00
C GLN A 278 0.88 -18.31 0.14
N VAL A 279 0.20 -17.70 -0.83
CA VAL A 279 -0.12 -16.27 -0.81
C VAL A 279 -1.13 -15.93 0.30
N ALA A 280 -2.16 -16.77 0.51
CA ALA A 280 -3.11 -16.54 1.61
C ALA A 280 -2.43 -16.61 2.99
N ASP A 281 -1.55 -17.59 3.20
CA ASP A 281 -0.79 -17.76 4.45
C ASP A 281 0.22 -16.62 4.67
N THR A 282 0.87 -16.15 3.60
CA THR A 282 1.81 -15.02 3.66
C THR A 282 1.07 -13.72 3.99
N THR A 283 -0.02 -13.42 3.29
CA THR A 283 -0.79 -12.19 3.51
C THR A 283 -1.46 -12.15 4.89
N ALA A 284 -1.70 -13.31 5.53
CA ALA A 284 -2.20 -13.37 6.90
C ALA A 284 -1.25 -12.75 7.94
N ARG A 285 0.05 -12.62 7.60
CA ARG A 285 1.07 -11.96 8.45
C ARG A 285 1.23 -10.48 8.17
N PHE A 286 0.55 -9.95 7.17
CA PHE A 286 0.62 -8.53 6.81
C PHE A 286 0.02 -7.66 7.92
N GLN A 287 0.84 -6.77 8.49
CA GLN A 287 0.40 -5.89 9.56
C GLN A 287 1.23 -4.60 9.62
N VAL A 288 0.67 -3.60 10.26
CA VAL A 288 1.42 -2.43 10.73
C VAL A 288 1.92 -2.76 12.13
N PRO A 289 3.25 -2.80 12.36
CA PRO A 289 3.79 -3.16 13.67
C PRO A 289 3.53 -2.07 14.71
N ALA A 290 3.48 -2.46 15.97
CA ALA A 290 3.48 -1.52 17.09
C ALA A 290 4.88 -0.92 17.21
N GLN A 291 5.00 0.40 17.01
CA GLN A 291 6.25 1.14 17.03
C GLN A 291 6.12 2.44 17.79
N ARG A 292 7.26 2.97 18.30
CA ARG A 292 7.27 4.17 19.11
C ARG A 292 8.48 5.06 18.81
N ILE A 293 8.29 6.38 18.86
CA ILE A 293 9.36 7.36 18.97
C ILE A 293 9.39 7.82 20.44
N ILE A 294 10.50 7.61 21.12
CA ILE A 294 10.72 8.11 22.47
C ILE A 294 11.41 9.46 22.33
N LEU A 295 10.70 10.56 22.61
CA LEU A 295 11.29 11.88 22.69
C LEU A 295 11.77 12.14 24.13
N TRP A 296 13.08 12.02 24.34
CA TRP A 296 13.70 12.23 25.64
C TRP A 296 14.20 13.65 25.78
N ARG A 297 13.79 14.34 26.86
CA ARG A 297 14.29 15.68 27.21
C ARG A 297 14.83 15.69 28.64
N GLY A 298 15.83 16.54 28.87
CA GLY A 298 16.48 16.67 30.17
C GLY A 298 15.70 17.56 31.15
N SER A 299 14.88 18.48 30.63
CA SER A 299 14.13 19.47 31.41
C SER A 299 12.72 19.65 30.84
N ALA A 300 11.78 20.04 31.70
CA ALA A 300 10.43 20.41 31.25
C ALA A 300 10.41 21.68 30.39
N THR A 301 11.48 22.49 30.42
CA THR A 301 11.62 23.70 29.60
C THR A 301 12.09 23.40 28.16
N ASP A 302 12.59 22.20 27.89
CA ASP A 302 12.98 21.81 26.52
C ASP A 302 11.73 21.69 25.65
N ASP A 303 11.71 22.39 24.51
CA ASP A 303 10.55 22.45 23.61
C ASP A 303 10.31 21.12 22.91
N THR A 304 9.14 20.53 23.13
CA THR A 304 8.70 19.31 22.47
C THR A 304 7.59 19.53 21.45
N GLU A 305 7.00 20.73 21.40
CA GLU A 305 5.90 21.06 20.51
C GLU A 305 6.35 21.03 19.04
N THR A 306 7.57 21.45 18.77
CA THR A 306 8.20 21.37 17.45
C THR A 306 8.16 19.94 16.90
N PHE A 307 8.46 18.93 17.70
CA PHE A 307 8.42 17.53 17.26
C PHE A 307 6.99 17.05 16.98
N SER A 308 6.02 17.45 17.80
CA SER A 308 4.60 17.14 17.58
C SER A 308 4.10 17.75 16.26
N LYS A 309 4.49 18.98 15.95
CA LYS A 309 4.16 19.63 14.68
C LYS A 309 4.81 18.95 13.49
N LEU A 310 6.06 18.53 13.61
CA LEU A 310 6.80 17.81 12.55
C LEU A 310 6.22 16.42 12.27
N LEU A 311 5.74 15.72 13.29
CA LEU A 311 5.09 14.42 13.14
C LEU A 311 3.67 14.51 12.56
N GLY A 312 2.96 15.61 12.80
CA GLY A 312 1.60 15.82 12.31
C GLY A 312 0.63 14.74 12.78
N ASP A 313 0.05 14.01 11.85
CA ASP A 313 -0.87 12.89 12.12
C ASP A 313 -0.20 11.64 12.72
N LEU A 314 1.13 11.57 12.71
CA LEU A 314 1.93 10.52 13.36
C LEU A 314 2.30 10.86 14.81
N LYS A 315 1.85 11.98 15.36
CA LYS A 315 2.20 12.44 16.73
C LYS A 315 1.90 11.42 17.82
N ASP A 316 0.88 10.58 17.63
CA ASP A 316 0.48 9.55 18.59
C ASP A 316 1.50 8.40 18.68
N MET A 317 2.46 8.31 17.75
CA MET A 317 3.62 7.40 17.83
C MET A 317 4.68 7.93 18.80
N MET A 318 4.63 9.20 19.21
CA MET A 318 5.63 9.83 20.06
C MET A 318 5.22 9.79 21.53
N GLN A 319 6.13 9.34 22.37
CA GLN A 319 6.01 9.43 23.83
C GLN A 319 7.13 10.30 24.38
N VAL A 320 6.76 11.35 25.11
CA VAL A 320 7.71 12.27 25.73
C VAL A 320 8.14 11.75 27.10
N VAL A 321 9.46 11.72 27.33
CA VAL A 321 10.06 11.43 28.65
C VAL A 321 10.82 12.66 29.11
N THR A 322 10.56 13.09 30.34
CA THR A 322 11.32 14.18 30.99
C THR A 322 12.12 13.60 32.15
N CYS A 323 13.42 13.44 31.95
CA CYS A 323 14.33 12.93 32.98
C CYS A 323 15.75 13.43 32.70
N SER A 324 16.37 14.02 33.69
CA SER A 324 17.78 14.43 33.61
C SER A 324 18.69 13.28 34.00
N VAL A 325 19.21 12.55 33.01
CA VAL A 325 20.12 11.41 33.26
C VAL A 325 21.38 11.80 34.02
N HIS A 326 21.82 13.06 33.91
CA HIS A 326 22.96 13.56 34.71
C HIS A 326 22.64 13.71 36.22
N LYS A 327 21.37 14.00 36.54
CA LYS A 327 20.94 14.19 37.94
C LYS A 327 20.38 12.89 38.52
N GLU A 328 19.71 12.10 37.67
CA GLU A 328 18.96 10.90 38.08
C GLU A 328 19.30 9.70 37.15
N PRO A 329 20.58 9.27 37.11
CA PRO A 329 21.02 8.27 36.14
C PRO A 329 20.31 6.91 36.31
N VAL A 330 20.07 6.49 37.53
CA VAL A 330 19.40 5.20 37.82
C VAL A 330 17.95 5.23 37.37
N LEU A 331 17.23 6.32 37.67
CA LEU A 331 15.83 6.50 37.24
C LEU A 331 15.74 6.56 35.70
N GLY A 332 16.65 7.30 35.06
CA GLY A 332 16.68 7.41 33.61
C GLY A 332 16.86 6.07 32.91
N ILE A 333 17.86 5.29 33.34
CA ILE A 333 18.10 3.96 32.76
C ILE A 333 16.93 3.00 33.01
N ALA A 334 16.37 2.97 34.23
CA ALA A 334 15.23 2.13 34.55
C ALA A 334 13.98 2.52 33.74
N THR A 335 13.74 3.82 33.54
CA THR A 335 12.64 4.31 32.69
C THR A 335 12.83 3.86 31.24
N LEU A 336 14.02 4.01 30.69
CA LEU A 336 14.34 3.57 29.33
C LEU A 336 14.12 2.07 29.17
N GLN A 337 14.63 1.24 30.08
CA GLN A 337 14.46 -0.21 30.04
C GLN A 337 12.98 -0.61 30.07
N LYS A 338 12.18 0.01 30.92
CA LYS A 338 10.73 -0.21 30.95
C LYS A 338 10.08 0.10 29.60
N MET A 339 10.36 1.26 29.02
CA MET A 339 9.77 1.67 27.76
C MET A 339 10.16 0.75 26.60
N THR A 340 11.40 0.32 26.55
CA THR A 340 11.88 -0.59 25.50
C THR A 340 11.37 -2.03 25.67
N GLN A 341 11.02 -2.46 26.88
CA GLN A 341 10.31 -3.71 27.12
C GLN A 341 8.86 -3.65 26.67
N GLU A 342 8.17 -2.53 26.87
CA GLU A 342 6.78 -2.35 26.44
C GLU A 342 6.63 -2.32 24.91
N VAL A 343 7.50 -1.61 24.21
CA VAL A 343 7.53 -1.52 22.74
C VAL A 343 8.98 -1.65 22.27
N PRO A 344 9.44 -2.87 21.99
CA PRO A 344 10.84 -3.12 21.58
C PRO A 344 11.22 -2.44 20.26
N ASP A 345 10.27 -2.29 19.33
CA ASP A 345 10.50 -1.61 18.06
C ASP A 345 10.33 -0.09 18.22
N SER A 346 11.27 0.52 18.94
CA SER A 346 11.29 1.95 19.24
C SER A 346 12.56 2.62 18.69
N VAL A 347 12.49 3.93 18.48
CA VAL A 347 13.65 4.80 18.21
C VAL A 347 13.59 5.95 19.21
N MET A 348 14.73 6.30 19.80
CA MET A 348 14.83 7.45 20.70
C MET A 348 15.34 8.69 19.95
N ILE A 349 14.72 9.82 20.18
CA ILE A 349 15.28 11.15 19.89
C ILE A 349 15.62 11.78 21.24
N ALA A 350 16.90 11.92 21.54
CA ALA A 350 17.40 12.58 22.76
C ALA A 350 17.60 14.06 22.47
N PHE A 351 16.57 14.87 22.71
CA PHE A 351 16.57 16.33 22.57
C PHE A 351 16.99 16.94 23.90
N ILE A 352 18.29 17.14 24.05
CA ILE A 352 18.91 17.51 25.33
C ILE A 352 19.50 18.92 25.20
N GLY A 353 19.19 19.77 26.15
CA GLY A 353 19.77 21.10 26.26
C GLY A 353 21.25 21.03 26.64
N ARG A 354 21.60 21.29 27.88
CA ARG A 354 22.97 21.30 28.38
C ARG A 354 23.14 20.19 29.44
N SER A 355 24.09 19.26 29.39
CA SER A 355 24.99 18.91 28.31
C SER A 355 24.37 17.78 27.48
N ASN A 356 24.69 17.71 26.15
CA ASN A 356 24.20 16.69 25.26
C ASN A 356 24.83 15.30 25.49
N GLY A 357 25.70 15.12 26.47
CA GLY A 357 26.27 13.81 26.87
C GLY A 357 25.26 12.82 27.43
N ALA A 358 24.05 13.24 27.77
CA ALA A 358 22.98 12.35 28.19
C ALA A 358 22.55 11.36 27.08
N GLY A 359 22.57 11.78 25.81
CA GLY A 359 22.27 10.92 24.67
C GLY A 359 23.19 9.71 24.56
N PRO A 360 24.53 9.91 24.52
CA PRO A 360 25.50 8.80 24.60
C PRO A 360 25.33 7.89 25.81
N THR A 361 25.03 8.44 26.99
CA THR A 361 24.78 7.65 28.19
C THR A 361 23.57 6.72 28.03
N LEU A 362 22.47 7.25 27.49
CA LEU A 362 21.27 6.47 27.20
C LEU A 362 21.53 5.42 26.10
N SER A 363 22.30 5.78 25.07
CA SER A 363 22.65 4.87 23.97
C SER A 363 23.46 3.67 24.46
N ALA A 364 24.35 3.86 25.42
CA ALA A 364 25.12 2.77 26.03
C ALA A 364 24.27 1.81 26.88
N ALA A 365 23.05 2.23 27.26
CA ALA A 365 22.16 1.47 28.15
C ALA A 365 20.98 0.77 27.41
N THR A 366 20.94 0.81 26.07
CA THR A 366 19.84 0.27 25.28
C THR A 366 20.31 -0.34 23.96
N THR A 367 19.46 -1.20 23.39
CA THR A 367 19.65 -1.78 22.04
C THR A 367 18.84 -1.06 20.96
N ILE A 368 17.94 -0.12 21.31
CA ILE A 368 17.22 0.67 20.32
C ILE A 368 18.12 1.77 19.74
N PRO A 369 17.90 2.22 18.50
CA PRO A 369 18.60 3.35 17.91
C PRO A 369 18.38 4.64 18.71
N VAL A 370 19.44 5.40 18.97
CA VAL A 370 19.40 6.68 19.67
C VAL A 370 19.94 7.79 18.76
N ILE A 371 19.13 8.80 18.54
CA ILE A 371 19.44 10.01 17.77
C ILE A 371 19.54 11.16 18.75
N THR A 372 20.72 11.74 18.93
CA THR A 372 20.89 12.93 19.77
C THR A 372 20.67 14.20 18.97
N VAL A 373 19.97 15.13 19.57
CA VAL A 373 19.75 16.48 19.02
C VAL A 373 20.19 17.50 20.08
N PRO A 374 21.30 18.22 19.86
CA PRO A 374 21.78 19.23 20.80
C PRO A 374 20.86 20.45 20.81
N ALA A 375 19.91 20.51 21.73
CA ALA A 375 18.89 21.55 21.78
C ALA A 375 19.43 22.95 21.96
N SER A 376 20.58 23.10 22.67
CA SER A 376 21.23 24.37 22.95
C SER A 376 22.44 24.68 22.05
N ALA A 377 22.59 24.00 20.90
CA ALA A 377 23.75 24.17 20.03
C ALA A 377 23.95 25.59 19.48
N LYS A 378 22.88 26.41 19.41
CA LYS A 378 22.99 27.82 19.00
C LYS A 378 23.73 28.66 20.06
N ASP A 379 23.45 28.42 21.33
CA ASP A 379 24.03 29.14 22.44
C ASP A 379 25.34 28.53 22.94
N PHE A 380 25.51 27.22 22.76
CA PHE A 380 26.67 26.42 23.19
C PHE A 380 27.13 25.49 22.07
N PRO A 381 27.78 26.02 21.02
CA PRO A 381 28.18 25.20 19.85
C PRO A 381 29.09 24.03 20.20
N GLU A 382 29.93 24.17 21.21
CA GLU A 382 30.87 23.13 21.65
C GLU A 382 30.18 21.94 22.29
N ASP A 383 28.93 22.06 22.73
CA ASP A 383 28.20 20.97 23.38
C ASP A 383 27.92 19.79 22.44
N VAL A 384 27.93 20.03 21.13
CA VAL A 384 27.79 18.98 20.12
C VAL A 384 28.91 17.91 20.26
N TRP A 385 30.09 18.30 20.75
CA TRP A 385 31.21 17.37 20.92
C TRP A 385 30.96 16.31 21.97
N SER A 386 30.06 16.54 22.93
CA SER A 386 29.62 15.53 23.89
C SER A 386 28.90 14.33 23.25
N SER A 387 28.37 14.49 22.04
CA SER A 387 27.76 13.40 21.26
C SER A 387 28.64 12.87 20.14
N LEU A 388 29.61 13.67 19.67
CA LEU A 388 30.50 13.26 18.58
C LEU A 388 31.77 12.56 19.08
N ARG A 389 32.24 12.86 20.29
CA ARG A 389 33.42 12.26 20.92
C ARG A 389 33.01 11.21 21.95
N THR A 390 32.38 10.17 21.48
CA THR A 390 31.99 9.07 22.36
C THR A 390 33.10 8.03 22.50
N PRO A 391 33.24 7.36 23.66
CA PRO A 391 34.11 6.23 23.80
C PRO A 391 33.69 5.05 22.89
N SER A 392 34.58 4.08 22.70
CA SER A 392 34.24 2.85 21.97
C SER A 392 33.03 2.14 22.59
N ALA A 393 32.24 1.46 21.75
CA ALA A 393 31.03 0.74 22.14
C ALA A 393 29.83 1.62 22.64
N VAL A 394 29.82 2.89 22.28
CA VAL A 394 28.67 3.79 22.49
C VAL A 394 28.08 4.20 21.15
N PRO A 395 27.04 3.45 20.64
CA PRO A 395 26.47 3.66 19.32
C PRO A 395 25.42 4.76 19.32
N VAL A 396 25.81 6.00 19.06
CA VAL A 396 24.91 7.16 19.00
C VAL A 396 24.98 7.84 17.64
N MET A 397 23.84 8.30 17.14
CA MET A 397 23.73 9.15 15.96
C MET A 397 23.50 10.57 16.39
N THR A 398 24.16 11.56 15.77
CA THR A 398 23.96 12.97 16.07
C THR A 398 23.35 13.68 14.87
N VAL A 399 22.22 14.36 15.07
CA VAL A 399 21.52 15.13 14.08
C VAL A 399 21.25 16.53 14.64
N MET A 400 21.66 17.57 13.92
CA MET A 400 21.56 18.94 14.43
C MET A 400 20.16 19.53 14.38
N GLU A 401 19.40 19.18 13.32
CA GLU A 401 18.08 19.76 13.06
C GLU A 401 16.95 18.83 13.52
N PRO A 402 16.01 19.30 14.36
CA PRO A 402 14.86 18.49 14.81
C PRO A 402 14.07 17.84 13.67
N SER A 403 13.86 18.56 12.55
CA SER A 403 13.16 18.02 11.37
C SER A 403 13.88 16.81 10.77
N ASN A 404 15.19 16.86 10.66
CA ASN A 404 15.99 15.76 10.14
C ASN A 404 16.06 14.60 11.15
N ALA A 405 16.02 14.87 12.45
CA ALA A 405 15.96 13.83 13.48
C ALA A 405 14.63 13.06 13.43
N VAL A 406 13.51 13.75 13.23
CA VAL A 406 12.21 13.12 13.00
C VAL A 406 12.24 12.25 11.75
N LEU A 407 12.75 12.78 10.63
CA LEU A 407 12.86 12.00 9.38
C LEU A 407 13.78 10.78 9.54
N ALA A 408 14.90 10.90 10.26
CA ALA A 408 15.80 9.79 10.54
C ALA A 408 15.10 8.70 11.38
N ALA A 409 14.38 9.08 12.43
CA ALA A 409 13.60 8.16 13.25
C ALA A 409 12.52 7.45 12.42
N LEU A 410 11.76 8.18 11.61
CA LEU A 410 10.74 7.60 10.72
C LEU A 410 11.35 6.67 9.68
N ASN A 411 12.51 6.99 9.08
CA ASN A 411 13.22 6.12 8.14
C ASN A 411 13.64 4.79 8.79
N ILE A 412 14.15 4.82 10.03
CA ILE A 412 14.52 3.63 10.78
C ILE A 412 13.27 2.75 11.00
N LEU A 413 12.17 3.34 11.46
CA LEU A 413 10.93 2.62 11.71
C LEU A 413 10.28 2.09 10.41
N ALA A 414 10.37 2.86 9.31
CA ALA A 414 9.84 2.47 7.99
C ALA A 414 10.50 1.22 7.42
N ALA A 415 11.69 0.85 7.89
CA ALA A 415 12.34 -0.40 7.49
C ALA A 415 11.45 -1.62 7.72
N ARG A 416 10.55 -1.58 8.72
CA ARG A 416 9.62 -2.67 9.08
C ARG A 416 8.15 -2.27 9.08
N ASN A 417 7.80 -1.06 8.64
CA ASN A 417 6.44 -0.53 8.71
C ASN A 417 5.93 -0.11 7.33
N PRO A 418 4.97 -0.85 6.74
CA PRO A 418 4.41 -0.54 5.43
C PRO A 418 3.77 0.85 5.34
N LYS A 419 3.11 1.33 6.41
CA LYS A 419 2.49 2.66 6.45
C LYS A 419 3.51 3.78 6.38
N LEU A 420 4.59 3.69 7.16
CA LEU A 420 5.66 4.68 7.15
C LEU A 420 6.46 4.63 5.85
N TYR A 421 6.75 3.42 5.35
CA TYR A 421 7.42 3.25 4.06
C TYR A 421 6.63 3.92 2.92
N MET A 422 5.33 3.63 2.81
CA MET A 422 4.44 4.26 1.82
C MET A 422 4.57 5.78 1.85
N ARG A 423 4.48 6.39 3.03
CA ARG A 423 4.54 7.83 3.21
C ARG A 423 5.87 8.41 2.74
N LEU A 424 6.99 7.90 3.29
CA LEU A 424 8.32 8.41 2.99
C LEU A 424 8.73 8.11 1.54
N ARG A 425 8.48 6.90 1.06
CA ARG A 425 8.80 6.52 -0.32
C ARG A 425 7.96 7.31 -1.33
N GLY A 426 6.68 7.54 -1.02
CA GLY A 426 5.79 8.37 -1.84
C GLY A 426 6.32 9.81 -1.98
N GLU A 427 6.82 10.42 -0.90
CA GLU A 427 7.45 11.74 -0.95
C GLU A 427 8.73 11.75 -1.80
N ILE A 428 9.58 10.74 -1.66
CA ILE A 428 10.79 10.59 -2.48
C ILE A 428 10.42 10.48 -3.95
N GLU A 429 9.46 9.64 -4.30
CA GLU A 429 9.04 9.45 -5.68
C GLU A 429 8.35 10.68 -6.27
N ASN A 430 7.69 11.50 -5.48
CA ASN A 430 7.14 12.79 -5.93
C ASN A 430 8.24 13.78 -6.35
N ARG A 431 9.41 13.73 -5.72
CA ARG A 431 10.58 14.57 -6.07
C ARG A 431 11.35 14.02 -7.27
N THR A 432 11.21 12.73 -7.56
CA THR A 432 11.94 12.10 -8.66
C THR A 432 11.37 12.55 -10.00
N ILE A 433 12.18 13.18 -10.83
CA ILE A 433 11.80 13.54 -12.21
C ILE A 433 11.70 12.25 -13.01
N ASN A 434 10.58 12.06 -13.71
CA ASN A 434 10.45 10.97 -14.67
C ASN A 434 11.31 11.28 -15.88
N VAL A 435 12.47 10.67 -15.97
CA VAL A 435 13.21 10.52 -17.21
C VAL A 435 12.79 9.18 -17.83
N LEU A 436 11.53 9.11 -18.26
CA LEU A 436 11.13 8.02 -19.15
C LEU A 436 11.38 8.53 -20.56
N PRO A 437 12.19 7.86 -21.38
CA PRO A 437 12.16 8.10 -22.81
C PRO A 437 10.73 7.78 -23.26
N ILE A 438 10.04 8.78 -23.74
CA ILE A 438 8.74 8.67 -24.41
C ILE A 438 8.96 7.98 -25.75
#